data_6aebbb12f0ec1a0c7474ddc5793244f8
#
_entry.id   6aebbb12f0ec1a0c7474ddc5793244f8
#
_cell.length_a   1.000
_cell.length_b   1.000
_cell.length_c   1.000
_cell.angle_alpha   90.00
_cell.angle_beta   90.00
_cell.angle_gamma   90.00
#
_symmetry.space_group_name_H-M   'P 1'
#
loop_
_entity.id
_entity.type
_entity.pdbx_description
1 polymer ?
#
loop_
_entity_poly.entity_id
_entity_poly.type
_entity_poly.pdbx_seq_one_letter_code
_entity_poly.pdbx_strand_id
1 'polypeptide(L)'
;ALLTLNQSFEEIKNETEDINDVVEELIRYDSPLQFFQRYALEDVVIGGHNISKGSKVAILLGSANRDPRVFENPDQINFKRKMKDHSSWGGGIHFCIGTHLAKLELGVSFSHILEKQFNLIEEPSRTGAFGIRGFKNLLVSA
;
A
#
# COMPACT_ATOMS: atom_id res chain seq x y z
N ALA A 1 -3.48 -6.98 3.07
CA ALA A 1 -2.21 -7.38 3.70
C ALA A 1 -2.32 -8.74 4.39
N LEU A 2 -3.10 -8.89 5.49
CA LEU A 2 -3.18 -10.16 6.24
C LEU A 2 -3.64 -11.37 5.41
N LEU A 3 -4.61 -11.17 4.50
CA LEU A 3 -5.04 -12.21 3.55
C LEU A 3 -3.92 -12.68 2.62
N THR A 4 -3.10 -11.76 2.21
CA THR A 4 -1.96 -12.03 1.35
C THR A 4 -0.81 -12.64 2.14
N LEU A 5 -0.67 -12.28 3.42
CA LEU A 5 0.29 -12.85 4.34
C LEU A 5 0.06 -14.36 4.58
N ASN A 6 -1.19 -14.79 4.70
CA ASN A 6 -1.49 -16.21 4.96
C ASN A 6 -1.02 -17.16 3.84
N GLN A 7 -0.93 -16.66 2.60
CA GLN A 7 -0.39 -17.41 1.47
C GLN A 7 1.15 -17.35 1.38
N SER A 8 1.77 -16.40 2.09
CA SER A 8 3.19 -16.09 1.95
C SER A 8 3.97 -16.21 3.26
N PHE A 9 3.40 -16.81 4.31
CA PHE A 9 4.03 -16.88 5.64
C PHE A 9 5.40 -17.54 5.64
N GLU A 10 5.50 -18.68 4.97
CA GLU A 10 6.76 -19.42 4.83
C GLU A 10 7.75 -18.71 3.89
N GLU A 11 7.22 -18.04 2.85
CA GLU A 11 8.03 -17.23 1.94
C GLU A 11 8.65 -16.04 2.66
N ILE A 12 7.89 -15.34 3.51
CA ILE A 12 8.38 -14.18 4.27
C ILE A 12 9.54 -14.60 5.18
N LYS A 13 9.39 -15.69 5.91
CA LYS A 13 10.46 -16.21 6.80
C LYS A 13 11.73 -16.58 6.05
N ASN A 14 11.60 -17.03 4.80
CA ASN A 14 12.71 -17.48 3.97
C ASN A 14 13.29 -16.39 3.08
N GLU A 15 12.57 -15.31 2.85
CA GLU A 15 12.92 -14.33 1.80
C GLU A 15 13.50 -13.04 2.32
N THR A 16 13.16 -12.59 3.51
CA THR A 16 13.67 -11.33 4.06
C THR A 16 13.96 -11.43 5.55
N GLU A 17 15.08 -10.82 5.95
CA GLU A 17 15.46 -10.63 7.36
C GLU A 17 14.93 -9.29 7.90
N ASP A 18 14.54 -8.35 7.01
CA ASP A 18 14.05 -7.03 7.40
C ASP A 18 12.53 -6.92 7.28
N ILE A 19 11.86 -6.84 8.42
CA ILE A 19 10.41 -6.66 8.51
C ILE A 19 9.95 -5.36 7.80
N ASN A 20 10.81 -4.37 7.66
CA ASN A 20 10.47 -3.15 6.95
C ASN A 20 10.24 -3.39 5.46
N ASP A 21 10.97 -4.32 4.83
CA ASP A 21 10.75 -4.68 3.43
C ASP A 21 9.37 -5.31 3.24
N VAL A 22 8.94 -6.12 4.21
CA VAL A 22 7.57 -6.69 4.24
C VAL A 22 6.53 -5.58 4.32
N VAL A 23 6.70 -4.64 5.26
CA VAL A 23 5.79 -3.51 5.47
C VAL A 23 5.65 -2.68 4.19
N GLU A 24 6.77 -2.28 3.59
CA GLU A 24 6.76 -1.44 2.39
C GLU A 24 6.10 -2.16 1.20
N GLU A 25 6.44 -3.42 0.94
CA GLU A 25 5.86 -4.15 -0.18
C GLU A 25 4.35 -4.39 0.00
N LEU A 26 3.89 -4.69 1.21
CA LEU A 26 2.46 -4.85 1.49
C LEU A 26 1.69 -3.53 1.31
N ILE A 27 2.26 -2.41 1.75
CA ILE A 27 1.67 -1.07 1.57
C ILE A 27 1.69 -0.65 0.09
N ARG A 28 2.73 -1.00 -0.66
CA ARG A 28 2.74 -0.82 -2.12
C ARG A 28 1.64 -1.63 -2.77
N TYR A 29 1.59 -2.92 -2.44
CA TYR A 29 0.69 -3.89 -3.08
C TYR A 29 -0.78 -3.58 -2.80
N ASP A 30 -1.18 -3.27 -1.59
CA ASP A 30 -2.55 -2.91 -1.21
C ASP A 30 -2.58 -1.58 -0.45
N SER A 31 -2.37 -0.50 -1.18
CA SER A 31 -2.31 0.86 -0.61
C SER A 31 -3.59 1.17 0.17
N PRO A 32 -3.50 1.57 1.45
CA PRO A 32 -4.68 1.94 2.24
C PRO A 32 -5.43 3.12 1.65
N LEU A 33 -4.70 4.13 1.15
CA LEU A 33 -5.24 5.26 0.40
C LEU A 33 -5.13 4.99 -1.09
N GLN A 34 -6.28 5.02 -1.78
CA GLN A 34 -6.36 4.72 -3.20
C GLN A 34 -6.14 5.95 -4.06
N PHE A 35 -6.59 7.12 -3.59
CA PHE A 35 -6.42 8.36 -4.33
C PHE A 35 -6.45 9.59 -3.44
N PHE A 36 -5.90 10.69 -3.96
CA PHE A 36 -6.07 12.05 -3.45
C PHE A 36 -6.66 12.97 -4.51
N GLN A 37 -7.37 14.00 -4.07
CA GLN A 37 -7.82 15.09 -4.93
C GLN A 37 -6.91 16.30 -4.81
N ARG A 38 -6.72 16.98 -5.94
CA ARG A 38 -6.06 18.27 -6.05
C ARG A 38 -6.89 19.18 -6.95
N TYR A 39 -6.62 20.47 -6.87
CA TYR A 39 -7.13 21.45 -7.80
C TYR A 39 -5.97 22.11 -8.53
N ALA A 40 -6.09 22.26 -9.84
CA ALA A 40 -5.10 22.97 -10.61
C ALA A 40 -5.17 24.46 -10.26
N LEU A 41 -4.08 25.05 -9.80
CA LEU A 41 -4.00 26.48 -9.43
C LEU A 41 -3.76 27.38 -10.65
N GLU A 42 -3.30 26.81 -11.74
CA GLU A 42 -3.05 27.43 -13.05
C GLU A 42 -3.29 26.40 -14.16
N ASP A 43 -3.27 26.83 -15.40
CA ASP A 43 -3.31 25.91 -16.54
C ASP A 43 -2.00 25.14 -16.59
N VAL A 44 -2.07 23.80 -16.71
CA VAL A 44 -0.89 22.93 -16.70
C VAL A 44 -1.04 21.81 -17.71
N VAL A 45 0.08 21.35 -18.26
CA VAL A 45 0.13 20.19 -19.15
C VAL A 45 0.76 19.01 -18.41
N ILE A 46 0.02 17.92 -18.28
CA ILE A 46 0.51 16.68 -17.65
C ILE A 46 0.31 15.53 -18.63
N GLY A 47 1.39 14.82 -18.96
CA GLY A 47 1.34 13.68 -19.89
C GLY A 47 0.76 14.02 -21.28
N GLY A 48 0.95 15.28 -21.75
CA GLY A 48 0.41 15.78 -23.01
C GLY A 48 -1.06 16.23 -22.96
N HIS A 49 -1.70 16.18 -21.79
CA HIS A 49 -3.08 16.65 -21.59
C HIS A 49 -3.12 18.01 -20.93
N ASN A 50 -3.92 18.92 -21.50
CA ASN A 50 -4.18 20.24 -20.91
C ASN A 50 -5.17 20.12 -19.76
N ILE A 51 -4.78 20.64 -18.61
CA ILE A 51 -5.60 20.73 -17.39
C ILE A 51 -5.79 22.18 -17.07
N SER A 52 -7.03 22.66 -17.18
CA SER A 52 -7.33 24.06 -16.91
C SER A 52 -7.31 24.39 -15.43
N LYS A 53 -6.98 25.64 -15.11
CA LYS A 53 -7.10 26.20 -13.75
C LYS A 53 -8.49 25.92 -13.17
N GLY A 54 -8.51 25.48 -11.89
CA GLY A 54 -9.73 25.13 -11.17
C GLY A 54 -10.23 23.70 -11.42
N SER A 55 -9.63 22.96 -12.36
CA SER A 55 -9.98 21.56 -12.57
C SER A 55 -9.66 20.70 -11.35
N LYS A 56 -10.54 19.74 -11.05
CA LYS A 56 -10.26 18.67 -10.08
C LYS A 56 -9.40 17.60 -10.72
N VAL A 57 -8.33 17.23 -10.04
CA VAL A 57 -7.40 16.19 -10.47
C VAL A 57 -7.37 15.08 -9.43
N ALA A 58 -7.65 13.85 -9.82
CA ALA A 58 -7.49 12.67 -8.97
C ALA A 58 -6.09 12.07 -9.20
N ILE A 59 -5.32 11.97 -8.14
CA ILE A 59 -4.01 11.30 -8.13
C ILE A 59 -4.24 9.88 -7.62
N LEU A 60 -4.11 8.87 -8.50
CA LEU A 60 -4.44 7.49 -8.22
C LEU A 60 -3.22 6.76 -7.65
N LEU A 61 -3.03 6.79 -6.33
CA LEU A 61 -1.88 6.20 -5.64
C LEU A 61 -1.82 4.69 -5.81
N GLY A 62 -2.96 4.01 -5.61
CA GLY A 62 -3.03 2.55 -5.77
C GLY A 62 -2.68 2.09 -7.19
N SER A 63 -3.07 2.86 -8.20
CA SER A 63 -2.72 2.59 -9.60
C SER A 63 -1.24 2.86 -9.87
N ALA A 64 -0.71 3.98 -9.37
CA ALA A 64 0.70 4.33 -9.52
C ALA A 64 1.63 3.25 -8.93
N ASN A 65 1.24 2.66 -7.80
CA ASN A 65 1.99 1.57 -7.16
C ASN A 65 1.93 0.23 -7.92
N ARG A 66 1.11 0.15 -8.95
CA ARG A 66 0.96 -1.01 -9.84
C ARG A 66 1.41 -0.69 -11.27
N ASP A 67 2.09 0.43 -11.50
CA ASP A 67 2.57 0.80 -12.83
C ASP A 67 3.74 -0.10 -13.26
N PRO A 68 3.58 -0.92 -14.33
CA PRO A 68 4.63 -1.83 -14.79
C PRO A 68 5.86 -1.10 -15.37
N ARG A 69 5.73 0.19 -15.66
CA ARG A 69 6.87 1.02 -16.09
C ARG A 69 7.81 1.36 -14.93
N VAL A 70 7.34 1.23 -13.69
CA VAL A 70 8.08 1.55 -12.47
C VAL A 70 8.40 0.29 -11.67
N PHE A 71 7.42 -0.61 -11.55
CA PHE A 71 7.53 -1.83 -10.76
C PHE A 71 7.46 -3.06 -11.67
N GLU A 72 8.52 -3.84 -11.71
CA GLU A 72 8.52 -5.13 -12.41
C GLU A 72 7.52 -6.09 -11.74
N ASN A 73 6.67 -6.76 -12.53
CA ASN A 73 5.62 -7.66 -12.04
C ASN A 73 4.80 -7.04 -10.90
N PRO A 74 4.14 -5.87 -11.11
CA PRO A 74 3.56 -5.06 -10.03
C PRO A 74 2.42 -5.76 -9.29
N ASP A 75 1.80 -6.76 -9.90
CA ASP A 75 0.69 -7.54 -9.36
C ASP A 75 1.15 -8.74 -8.52
N GLN A 76 2.45 -8.93 -8.39
CA GLN A 76 3.05 -9.92 -7.52
C GLN A 76 3.68 -9.25 -6.30
N ILE A 77 3.54 -9.87 -5.14
CA ILE A 77 4.28 -9.50 -3.94
C ILE A 77 5.70 -10.05 -4.09
N ASN A 78 6.68 -9.23 -3.80
CA ASN A 78 8.09 -9.60 -3.81
C ASN A 78 8.81 -8.85 -2.68
N PHE A 79 9.06 -9.51 -1.57
CA PHE A 79 9.73 -8.92 -0.41
C PHE A 79 11.22 -8.63 -0.65
N LYS A 80 11.82 -9.20 -1.69
CA LYS A 80 13.18 -8.87 -2.15
C LYS A 80 13.22 -7.70 -3.13
N ARG A 81 12.07 -7.11 -3.43
CA ARG A 81 12.00 -5.94 -4.29
C ARG A 81 12.83 -4.82 -3.67
N LYS A 82 13.87 -4.38 -4.37
CA LYS A 82 14.58 -3.16 -3.99
C LYS A 82 13.60 -2.01 -4.11
N MET A 83 13.07 -1.59 -2.96
CA MET A 83 11.99 -0.62 -2.90
C MET A 83 12.43 0.67 -3.55
N LYS A 84 11.76 1.00 -4.63
CA LYS A 84 11.70 2.34 -5.15
C LYS A 84 10.57 3.06 -4.42
N ASP A 85 10.62 4.37 -4.41
CA ASP A 85 9.63 5.22 -3.78
C ASP A 85 8.22 4.94 -4.30
N HIS A 86 7.47 4.07 -3.62
CA HIS A 86 6.07 3.90 -3.90
C HIS A 86 5.25 5.10 -3.37
N SER A 87 4.09 5.36 -3.97
CA SER A 87 3.31 6.57 -3.73
C SER A 87 2.42 6.52 -2.48
N SER A 88 2.39 5.41 -1.73
CA SER A 88 1.44 5.23 -0.62
C SER A 88 1.63 6.24 0.51
N TRP A 89 2.85 6.70 0.73
CA TRP A 89 3.16 7.72 1.73
C TRP A 89 2.99 9.17 1.22
N GLY A 90 2.55 9.34 -0.02
CA GLY A 90 2.50 10.63 -0.67
C GLY A 90 3.89 11.11 -1.09
N GLY A 91 4.03 12.44 -1.29
CA GLY A 91 5.30 13.03 -1.73
C GLY A 91 5.37 14.53 -1.51
N GLY A 92 6.58 15.08 -1.57
CA GLY A 92 6.84 16.49 -1.40
C GLY A 92 6.32 17.03 -0.07
N ILE A 93 5.72 18.21 -0.07
CA ILE A 93 5.17 18.86 1.13
C ILE A 93 3.98 18.10 1.75
N HIS A 94 3.43 17.13 1.04
CA HIS A 94 2.34 16.27 1.49
C HIS A 94 2.81 14.86 1.90
N PHE A 95 4.11 14.63 2.02
CA PHE A 95 4.61 13.38 2.55
C PHE A 95 4.00 13.10 3.92
N CYS A 96 3.58 11.86 4.15
CA CYS A 96 2.85 11.49 5.36
C CYS A 96 3.69 11.73 6.61
N ILE A 97 3.23 12.61 7.49
CA ILE A 97 3.91 12.93 8.76
C ILE A 97 3.95 11.71 9.71
N GLY A 98 2.98 10.82 9.59
CA GLY A 98 2.86 9.61 10.43
C GLY A 98 3.68 8.42 9.94
N THR A 99 4.45 8.54 8.84
CA THR A 99 5.16 7.41 8.22
C THR A 99 6.03 6.64 9.20
N HIS A 100 6.83 7.33 10.00
CA HIS A 100 7.75 6.67 10.94
C HIS A 100 7.01 5.88 12.01
N LEU A 101 5.94 6.45 12.57
CA LEU A 101 5.10 5.78 13.56
C LEU A 101 4.37 4.58 12.94
N ALA A 102 3.77 4.77 11.77
CA ALA A 102 3.06 3.71 11.07
C ALA A 102 3.99 2.52 10.72
N LYS A 103 5.20 2.79 10.25
CA LYS A 103 6.20 1.74 9.97
C LYS A 103 6.59 0.98 11.23
N LEU A 104 6.80 1.69 12.34
CA LEU A 104 7.10 1.06 13.63
C LEU A 104 5.95 0.17 14.09
N GLU A 105 4.72 0.68 14.09
CA GLU A 105 3.53 -0.07 14.49
C GLU A 105 3.30 -1.31 13.61
N LEU A 106 3.43 -1.16 12.29
CA LEU A 106 3.28 -2.26 11.34
C LEU A 106 4.41 -3.29 11.50
N GLY A 107 5.64 -2.85 11.68
CA GLY A 107 6.78 -3.75 11.90
C GLY A 107 6.59 -4.60 13.14
N VAL A 108 6.22 -4.00 14.28
CA VAL A 108 5.94 -4.73 15.52
C VAL A 108 4.75 -5.68 15.34
N SER A 109 3.67 -5.21 14.74
CA SER A 109 2.46 -6.00 14.53
C SER A 109 2.71 -7.20 13.62
N PHE A 110 3.41 -7.00 12.50
CA PHE A 110 3.70 -8.08 11.56
C PHE A 110 4.68 -9.09 12.15
N SER A 111 5.69 -8.67 12.92
CA SER A 111 6.56 -9.60 13.62
C SER A 111 5.76 -10.55 14.52
N HIS A 112 4.83 -10.02 15.30
CA HIS A 112 3.97 -10.85 16.16
C HIS A 112 3.02 -11.76 15.37
N ILE A 113 2.44 -11.25 14.27
CA ILE A 113 1.57 -12.03 13.39
C ILE A 113 2.34 -13.18 12.77
N LEU A 114 3.57 -12.92 12.32
CA LEU A 114 4.44 -13.93 11.74
C LEU A 114 4.86 -15.02 12.73
N GLU A 115 4.93 -14.72 14.02
CA GLU A 115 5.23 -15.72 15.06
C GLU A 115 4.06 -16.67 15.34
N LYS A 116 2.82 -16.19 15.22
CA LYS A 116 1.64 -16.88 15.74
C LYS A 116 0.83 -17.69 14.71
N GLN A 117 1.09 -17.54 13.41
CA GLN A 117 0.39 -18.27 12.36
C GLN A 117 -1.14 -18.20 12.47
N PHE A 118 -1.72 -17.02 12.31
CA PHE A 118 -3.17 -16.85 12.32
C PHE A 118 -3.84 -17.45 11.07
N ASN A 119 -4.98 -18.12 11.27
CA ASN A 119 -5.84 -18.59 10.19
C ASN A 119 -7.07 -17.70 10.06
N LEU A 120 -7.47 -17.42 8.82
CA LEU A 120 -8.75 -16.76 8.58
C LEU A 120 -9.90 -17.73 8.90
N ILE A 121 -10.88 -17.25 9.69
CA ILE A 121 -12.08 -18.01 10.01
C ILE A 121 -13.10 -17.92 8.87
N GLU A 122 -13.17 -16.74 8.24
CA GLU A 122 -14.05 -16.47 7.11
C GLU A 122 -13.43 -15.46 6.15
N GLU A 123 -13.96 -15.41 4.92
CA GLU A 123 -13.53 -14.40 3.94
C GLU A 123 -13.96 -13.00 4.39
N PRO A 124 -13.02 -12.07 4.61
CA PRO A 124 -13.36 -10.76 5.13
C PRO A 124 -14.02 -9.86 4.08
N SER A 125 -15.07 -9.15 4.48
CA SER A 125 -15.75 -8.21 3.61
C SER A 125 -15.13 -6.81 3.67
N ARG A 126 -14.96 -6.20 2.49
CA ARG A 126 -14.44 -4.82 2.40
C ARG A 126 -15.50 -3.80 2.82
N THR A 127 -15.05 -2.64 3.30
CA THR A 127 -15.92 -1.52 3.72
C THR A 127 -16.72 -0.91 2.57
N GLY A 128 -16.26 -1.09 1.32
CA GLY A 128 -16.84 -0.45 0.14
C GLY A 128 -16.45 1.03 -0.02
N ALA A 129 -15.66 1.59 0.87
CA ALA A 129 -15.15 2.96 0.74
C ALA A 129 -14.14 3.03 -0.41
N PHE A 130 -14.36 3.99 -1.32
CA PHE A 130 -13.50 4.14 -2.51
C PHE A 130 -12.13 4.73 -2.18
N GLY A 131 -12.07 5.73 -1.30
CA GLY A 131 -10.83 6.46 -1.01
C GLY A 131 -9.89 5.72 -0.06
N ILE A 132 -10.44 5.03 0.93
CA ILE A 132 -9.70 4.28 1.93
C ILE A 132 -10.10 2.81 1.84
N ARG A 133 -9.15 1.94 1.49
CA ARG A 133 -9.37 0.50 1.46
C ARG A 133 -9.25 -0.08 2.87
N GLY A 134 -10.27 -0.80 3.30
CA GLY A 134 -10.28 -1.46 4.59
C GLY A 134 -11.27 -2.61 4.61
N PHE A 135 -11.22 -3.40 5.64
CA PHE A 135 -12.18 -4.46 5.93
C PHE A 135 -13.15 -3.99 7.04
N LYS A 136 -14.36 -4.50 7.01
CA LYS A 136 -15.34 -4.30 8.10
C LYS A 136 -14.95 -5.09 9.34
N ASN A 137 -14.48 -6.30 9.12
CA ASN A 137 -13.99 -7.23 10.12
C ASN A 137 -12.91 -8.11 9.51
N LEU A 138 -12.07 -8.66 10.36
CA LEU A 138 -11.07 -9.66 10.02
C LEU A 138 -11.05 -10.67 11.18
N LEU A 139 -11.77 -11.79 11.02
CA LEU A 139 -11.86 -12.83 12.03
C LEU A 139 -10.74 -13.84 11.82
N VAL A 140 -9.93 -14.02 12.85
CA VAL A 140 -8.79 -14.93 12.83
C VAL A 140 -8.80 -15.85 14.04
N SER A 141 -8.29 -17.06 13.88
CA SER A 141 -7.91 -17.96 14.97
C SER A 141 -6.38 -18.03 15.07
N ALA A 142 -5.89 -18.24 16.28
CA ALA A 142 -4.48 -18.55 16.54
C ALA A 142 -4.30 -20.07 16.60
#